data_11379893aba939a948dd9bf4976b6c85
#
_entry.id   11379893aba939a948dd9bf4976b6c85
#
_cell.length_a   1.000
_cell.length_b   1.000
_cell.length_c   1.000
_cell.angle_alpha   90.00
_cell.angle_beta   90.00
_cell.angle_gamma   90.00
#
_symmetry.space_group_name_H-M   'P 1'
#
loop_
_entity.id
_entity.type
_entity.pdbx_description
1 polymer ?
#
loop_
_entity_poly.entity_id
_entity_poly.type
_entity_poly.pdbx_seq_one_letter_code
_entity_poly.pdbx_strand_id
1 'polypeptide(L)'
;MLDLRVRRVDAEGVGLVVLGSDRVVDVLFDGRRIWSFWVRRDTEPGRGAARPVRSVTWPPAMRPHLSGTGAVTLRDHVSGADVWSGEVRFSGDDRRVDFVDRQGHPIALDKANRFSPVFSERSAADLDPLLDAMTELLEVLGGAGVAAFPAYGTLLGAVREGDFLGHDSDADLGYVSSRSTPVDVIRESFELQRVVAAAGFRTYRYSGLAFRVDVVEADGATRFLD
;
A
#
# COMPACT_ATOMS: atom_id res chain seq x y z
N MET A 1 -25.75 -5.24 -11.19
CA MET A 1 -25.20 -4.80 -12.50
C MET A 1 -24.09 -3.81 -12.18
N LEU A 2 -22.87 -4.04 -12.65
CA LEU A 2 -21.77 -3.11 -12.37
C LEU A 2 -22.07 -1.77 -13.07
N ASP A 3 -22.26 -0.71 -12.30
CA ASP A 3 -22.50 0.65 -12.79
C ASP A 3 -21.21 1.31 -13.32
N LEU A 4 -20.23 0.50 -13.68
CA LEU A 4 -18.92 0.87 -14.21
C LEU A 4 -18.67 0.12 -15.53
N ARG A 5 -18.35 0.84 -16.58
CA ARG A 5 -17.98 0.29 -17.86
C ARG A 5 -16.65 0.87 -18.34
N VAL A 6 -15.68 0.03 -18.60
CA VAL A 6 -14.40 0.42 -19.19
C VAL A 6 -14.59 0.67 -20.69
N ARG A 7 -14.11 1.78 -21.21
CA ARG A 7 -14.16 2.16 -22.62
C ARG A 7 -12.81 2.04 -23.32
N ARG A 8 -11.75 2.30 -22.59
CA ARG A 8 -10.40 2.38 -23.11
C ARG A 8 -9.40 2.05 -22.00
N VAL A 9 -8.42 1.25 -22.33
CA VAL A 9 -7.16 1.10 -21.57
C VAL A 9 -6.04 1.11 -22.59
N ASP A 10 -5.17 2.10 -22.52
CA ASP A 10 -4.07 2.30 -23.48
C ASP A 10 -2.87 2.99 -22.84
N ALA A 11 -1.90 3.39 -23.64
CA ALA A 11 -0.67 4.04 -23.17
C ALA A 11 -0.89 5.36 -22.40
N GLU A 12 -2.04 6.02 -22.57
CA GLU A 12 -2.36 7.28 -21.90
C GLU A 12 -3.03 7.06 -20.53
N GLY A 13 -3.81 5.98 -20.39
CA GLY A 13 -4.54 5.70 -19.16
C GLY A 13 -5.81 4.90 -19.37
N VAL A 14 -6.78 5.13 -18.47
CA VAL A 14 -8.05 4.41 -18.42
C VAL A 14 -9.21 5.35 -18.66
N GLY A 15 -10.09 5.01 -19.59
CA GLY A 15 -11.35 5.71 -19.87
C GLY A 15 -12.55 4.89 -19.40
N LEU A 16 -13.46 5.51 -18.63
CA LEU A 16 -14.56 4.85 -17.94
C LEU A 16 -15.91 5.54 -18.22
N VAL A 17 -17.00 4.79 -18.12
CA VAL A 17 -18.36 5.31 -17.89
C VAL A 17 -18.78 4.89 -16.48
N VAL A 18 -19.13 5.87 -15.64
CA VAL A 18 -19.46 5.67 -14.23
C VAL A 18 -20.90 6.12 -13.98
N LEU A 19 -21.78 5.21 -13.59
CA LEU A 19 -23.20 5.49 -13.36
C LEU A 19 -23.58 5.44 -11.88
N GLY A 20 -22.86 4.70 -11.05
CA GLY A 20 -23.15 4.48 -9.63
C GLY A 20 -22.37 5.37 -8.65
N SER A 21 -22.29 4.90 -7.42
CA SER A 21 -21.50 5.49 -6.33
C SER A 21 -20.00 5.44 -6.62
N ASP A 22 -19.22 6.19 -5.85
CA ASP A 22 -17.76 6.09 -5.89
C ASP A 22 -17.28 4.71 -5.43
N ARG A 23 -16.24 4.20 -6.06
CA ARG A 23 -15.63 2.91 -5.74
C ARG A 23 -14.15 2.90 -6.11
N VAL A 24 -13.43 1.96 -5.56
CA VAL A 24 -12.02 1.72 -5.87
C VAL A 24 -11.91 0.67 -6.98
N VAL A 25 -11.06 0.94 -7.95
CA VAL A 25 -10.63 -0.01 -8.98
C VAL A 25 -9.17 -0.31 -8.78
N ASP A 26 -8.86 -1.60 -8.64
CA ASP A 26 -7.49 -2.11 -8.64
C ASP A 26 -7.02 -2.30 -10.08
N VAL A 27 -5.80 -1.89 -10.35
CA VAL A 27 -5.11 -2.07 -11.63
C VAL A 27 -4.03 -3.12 -11.45
N LEU A 28 -4.21 -4.24 -12.13
CA LEU A 28 -3.27 -5.35 -12.10
C LEU A 28 -2.49 -5.41 -13.41
N PHE A 29 -1.20 -5.71 -13.31
CA PHE A 29 -0.34 -6.07 -14.43
C PHE A 29 0.15 -7.50 -14.23
N ASP A 30 -0.09 -8.36 -15.23
CA ASP A 30 0.22 -9.79 -15.17
C ASP A 30 -0.31 -10.47 -13.89
N GLY A 31 -1.52 -10.07 -13.44
CA GLY A 31 -2.19 -10.58 -12.25
C GLY A 31 -1.78 -9.91 -10.94
N ARG A 32 -0.71 -9.11 -10.92
CA ARG A 32 -0.22 -8.39 -9.74
C ARG A 32 -0.88 -7.02 -9.64
N ARG A 33 -1.40 -6.66 -8.47
CA ARG A 33 -1.92 -5.32 -8.20
C ARG A 33 -0.77 -4.33 -8.09
N ILE A 34 -0.76 -3.34 -9.00
CA ILE A 34 0.28 -2.29 -9.04
C ILE A 34 -0.24 -0.95 -8.54
N TRP A 35 -1.52 -0.66 -8.78
CA TRP A 35 -2.13 0.62 -8.47
C TRP A 35 -3.61 0.47 -8.17
N SER A 36 -4.20 1.46 -7.49
CA SER A 36 -5.65 1.56 -7.31
C SER A 36 -6.08 3.02 -7.37
N PHE A 37 -7.29 3.27 -7.84
CA PHE A 37 -7.85 4.61 -7.92
C PHE A 37 -9.36 4.62 -7.63
N TRP A 38 -9.83 5.72 -7.10
CA TRP A 38 -11.26 5.99 -6.92
C TRP A 38 -11.84 6.50 -8.23
N VAL A 39 -12.94 5.90 -8.70
CA VAL A 39 -13.52 6.20 -10.02
C VAL A 39 -14.14 7.60 -10.13
N ARG A 40 -14.40 8.28 -9.02
CA ARG A 40 -14.87 9.68 -9.03
C ARG A 40 -13.84 10.65 -8.50
N ARG A 41 -13.17 10.32 -7.41
CA ARG A 41 -12.19 11.20 -6.77
C ARG A 41 -10.95 11.42 -7.63
N ASP A 42 -10.41 10.33 -8.21
CA ASP A 42 -9.09 10.33 -8.86
C ASP A 42 -9.18 10.42 -10.40
N THR A 43 -10.39 10.55 -10.95
CA THR A 43 -10.59 10.66 -12.40
C THR A 43 -11.15 12.02 -12.80
N GLU A 44 -10.84 12.47 -14.01
CA GLU A 44 -11.33 13.72 -14.58
C GLU A 44 -12.59 13.47 -15.43
N PRO A 45 -13.59 14.38 -15.41
CA PRO A 45 -14.74 14.32 -16.32
C PRO A 45 -14.30 14.52 -17.77
N GLY A 46 -14.84 13.71 -18.68
CA GLY A 46 -14.62 13.87 -20.12
C GLY A 46 -15.19 15.20 -20.63
N ARG A 47 -14.45 15.92 -21.46
CA ARG A 47 -14.90 17.19 -22.04
C ARG A 47 -16.09 16.98 -22.98
N GLY A 48 -17.15 17.77 -22.81
CA GLY A 48 -18.29 17.85 -23.73
C GLY A 48 -19.24 16.65 -23.73
N ALA A 49 -19.16 15.73 -22.76
CA ALA A 49 -19.98 14.56 -22.74
C ALA A 49 -21.26 14.75 -21.94
N ALA A 50 -22.42 14.56 -22.57
CA ALA A 50 -23.72 14.38 -21.89
C ALA A 50 -23.81 13.06 -21.08
N ARG A 51 -22.72 12.30 -20.99
CA ARG A 51 -22.63 11.01 -20.28
C ARG A 51 -21.53 11.07 -19.22
N PRO A 52 -21.63 10.29 -18.16
CA PRO A 52 -20.65 10.24 -17.07
C PRO A 52 -19.34 9.55 -17.50
N VAL A 53 -18.75 10.05 -18.59
CA VAL A 53 -17.42 9.61 -19.08
C VAL A 53 -16.36 10.26 -18.19
N ARG A 54 -15.44 9.46 -17.74
CA ARG A 54 -14.32 9.88 -16.91
C ARG A 54 -13.04 9.24 -17.41
N SER A 55 -11.90 9.86 -17.13
CA SER A 55 -10.60 9.32 -17.47
C SER A 55 -9.59 9.53 -16.34
N VAL A 56 -8.63 8.64 -16.24
CA VAL A 56 -7.47 8.76 -15.38
C VAL A 56 -6.22 8.42 -16.18
N THR A 57 -5.19 9.23 -16.03
CA THR A 57 -3.87 8.97 -16.63
C THR A 57 -3.05 8.07 -15.70
N TRP A 58 -2.12 7.32 -16.28
CA TRP A 58 -1.17 6.57 -15.48
C TRP A 58 -0.40 7.49 -14.54
N PRO A 59 -0.24 7.12 -13.25
CA PRO A 59 0.56 7.89 -12.30
C PRO A 59 1.95 8.19 -12.85
N PRO A 60 2.50 9.38 -12.60
CA PRO A 60 3.83 9.74 -13.09
C PRO A 60 4.92 8.74 -12.70
N ALA A 61 4.83 8.13 -11.52
CA ALA A 61 5.76 7.11 -11.07
C ALA A 61 5.73 5.85 -11.93
N MET A 62 4.57 5.45 -12.48
CA MET A 62 4.45 4.28 -13.34
C MET A 62 5.04 4.48 -14.73
N ARG A 63 5.04 5.69 -15.26
CA ARG A 63 5.39 5.98 -16.66
C ARG A 63 6.75 5.43 -17.10
N PRO A 64 7.83 5.47 -16.29
CA PRO A 64 9.12 4.89 -16.66
C PRO A 64 9.09 3.37 -16.86
N HIS A 65 8.13 2.68 -16.24
CA HIS A 65 7.95 1.23 -16.33
C HIS A 65 7.03 0.81 -17.49
N LEU A 66 6.20 1.73 -18.00
CA LEU A 66 5.21 1.46 -19.05
C LEU A 66 5.90 1.46 -20.44
N SER A 67 6.62 0.39 -20.75
CA SER A 67 7.34 0.20 -22.01
C SER A 67 7.10 -1.22 -22.53
N GLY A 68 6.77 -1.36 -23.83
CA GLY A 68 6.41 -2.64 -24.43
C GLY A 68 4.94 -3.02 -24.24
N THR A 69 4.64 -4.24 -23.85
CA THR A 69 3.30 -4.78 -23.66
C THR A 69 3.09 -5.33 -22.26
N GLY A 70 1.85 -5.30 -21.76
CA GLY A 70 1.47 -5.90 -20.48
C GLY A 70 0.02 -6.37 -20.48
N ALA A 71 -0.26 -7.48 -19.80
CA ALA A 71 -1.62 -7.90 -19.53
C ALA A 71 -2.18 -7.07 -18.37
N VAL A 72 -3.14 -6.20 -18.68
CA VAL A 72 -3.76 -5.31 -17.70
C VAL A 72 -5.13 -5.86 -17.33
N THR A 73 -5.43 -5.89 -16.04
CA THR A 73 -6.76 -6.20 -15.51
C THR A 73 -7.22 -5.06 -14.62
N LEU A 74 -8.45 -4.63 -14.80
CA LEU A 74 -9.14 -3.70 -13.90
C LEU A 74 -10.13 -4.50 -13.06
N ARG A 75 -10.02 -4.42 -11.75
CA ARG A 75 -10.80 -5.21 -10.79
C ARG A 75 -11.55 -4.30 -9.82
N ASP A 76 -12.82 -4.56 -9.59
CA ASP A 76 -13.55 -3.91 -8.50
C ASP A 76 -12.97 -4.37 -7.16
N HIS A 77 -12.47 -3.44 -6.37
CA HIS A 77 -11.75 -3.73 -5.13
C HIS A 77 -12.59 -4.49 -4.09
N VAL A 78 -13.88 -4.16 -4.01
CA VAL A 78 -14.77 -4.72 -2.96
C VAL A 78 -15.30 -6.08 -3.35
N SER A 79 -15.74 -6.25 -4.59
CA SER A 79 -16.31 -7.52 -5.05
C SER A 79 -15.27 -8.51 -5.58
N GLY A 80 -14.04 -8.06 -5.86
CA GLY A 80 -13.02 -8.86 -6.51
C GLY A 80 -13.32 -9.21 -7.98
N ALA A 81 -14.39 -8.66 -8.56
CA ALA A 81 -14.79 -8.95 -9.92
C ALA A 81 -13.96 -8.18 -10.95
N ASP A 82 -13.47 -8.87 -11.97
CA ASP A 82 -12.79 -8.23 -13.08
C ASP A 82 -13.80 -7.47 -13.95
N VAL A 83 -13.61 -6.16 -14.07
CA VAL A 83 -14.45 -5.27 -14.89
C VAL A 83 -13.91 -5.12 -16.31
N TRP A 84 -12.64 -5.42 -16.50
CA TRP A 84 -11.97 -5.44 -17.80
C TRP A 84 -10.64 -6.19 -17.70
N SER A 85 -10.24 -6.88 -18.78
CA SER A 85 -8.92 -7.48 -18.92
C SER A 85 -8.50 -7.47 -20.39
N GLY A 86 -7.21 -7.24 -20.66
CA GLY A 86 -6.66 -7.26 -22.03
C GLY A 86 -5.18 -6.94 -22.08
N GLU A 87 -4.54 -7.25 -23.22
CA GLU A 87 -3.19 -6.83 -23.53
C GLU A 87 -3.17 -5.37 -23.94
N VAL A 88 -2.27 -4.59 -23.35
CA VAL A 88 -2.05 -3.17 -23.66
C VAL A 88 -0.63 -2.96 -24.14
N ARG A 89 -0.50 -2.32 -25.31
CA ARG A 89 0.79 -1.89 -25.84
C ARG A 89 1.07 -0.45 -25.43
N PHE A 90 2.13 -0.25 -24.67
CA PHE A 90 2.57 1.06 -24.14
C PHE A 90 3.61 1.73 -25.03
N SER A 91 4.44 0.96 -25.71
CA SER A 91 5.43 1.43 -26.68
C SER A 91 5.67 0.42 -27.80
N GLY A 92 6.53 0.78 -28.76
CA GLY A 92 6.84 -0.05 -29.91
C GLY A 92 7.88 -1.14 -29.67
N ASP A 93 8.49 -1.20 -28.50
CA ASP A 93 9.45 -2.25 -28.16
C ASP A 93 8.78 -3.57 -27.77
N ASP A 94 9.52 -4.66 -27.86
CA ASP A 94 9.01 -6.02 -27.60
C ASP A 94 9.16 -6.45 -26.14
N ARG A 95 9.45 -5.51 -25.23
CA ARG A 95 9.57 -5.80 -23.80
C ARG A 95 8.21 -6.07 -23.16
N ARG A 96 8.23 -6.80 -22.06
CA ARG A 96 7.11 -6.93 -21.15
C ARG A 96 7.19 -5.84 -20.09
N VAL A 97 6.05 -5.20 -19.79
CA VAL A 97 5.95 -4.26 -18.66
C VAL A 97 6.22 -5.01 -17.38
N ASP A 98 7.12 -4.50 -16.56
CA ASP A 98 7.43 -5.07 -15.26
C ASP A 98 7.61 -3.97 -14.21
N PHE A 99 7.19 -4.27 -12.99
CA PHE A 99 7.29 -3.37 -11.84
C PHE A 99 8.16 -4.01 -10.78
N VAL A 100 9.47 -3.85 -10.97
CA VAL A 100 10.51 -4.30 -10.05
C VAL A 100 11.45 -3.14 -9.72
N ASP A 101 12.08 -3.20 -8.56
CA ASP A 101 13.16 -2.30 -8.18
C ASP A 101 14.48 -2.68 -8.88
N ARG A 102 15.57 -1.98 -8.53
CA ARG A 102 16.89 -2.24 -9.11
C ARG A 102 17.50 -3.60 -8.72
N GLN A 103 16.98 -4.21 -7.66
CA GLN A 103 17.38 -5.53 -7.17
C GLN A 103 16.50 -6.65 -7.75
N GLY A 104 15.43 -6.31 -8.48
CA GLY A 104 14.47 -7.25 -9.04
C GLY A 104 13.31 -7.59 -8.10
N HIS A 105 13.17 -6.91 -6.98
CA HIS A 105 12.04 -7.13 -6.07
C HIS A 105 10.77 -6.46 -6.60
N PRO A 106 9.61 -7.11 -6.48
CA PRO A 106 8.33 -6.57 -6.86
C PRO A 106 8.00 -5.28 -6.10
N ILE A 107 7.49 -4.29 -6.85
CA ILE A 107 7.04 -3.01 -6.31
C ILE A 107 5.63 -2.69 -6.77
N ALA A 108 4.87 -1.98 -5.93
CA ALA A 108 3.57 -1.41 -6.27
C ALA A 108 3.44 0.01 -5.71
N LEU A 109 2.45 0.75 -6.16
CA LEU A 109 2.19 2.10 -5.66
C LEU A 109 1.49 2.05 -4.31
N ASP A 110 2.03 2.80 -3.36
CA ASP A 110 1.41 3.10 -2.07
C ASP A 110 0.28 4.14 -2.20
N LYS A 111 -0.37 4.46 -1.07
CA LYS A 111 -1.43 5.50 -0.98
C LYS A 111 -0.98 6.91 -1.40
N ALA A 112 0.32 7.17 -1.47
CA ALA A 112 0.91 8.43 -1.91
C ALA A 112 1.39 8.38 -3.38
N ASN A 113 1.04 7.33 -4.13
CA ASN A 113 1.50 7.06 -5.50
C ASN A 113 3.03 6.98 -5.63
N ARG A 114 3.71 6.44 -4.61
CA ARG A 114 5.14 6.14 -4.64
C ARG A 114 5.33 4.64 -4.66
N PHE A 115 6.34 4.16 -5.39
CA PHE A 115 6.68 2.76 -5.38
C PHE A 115 7.28 2.33 -4.04
N SER A 116 6.77 1.22 -3.53
CA SER A 116 7.30 0.54 -2.35
C SER A 116 7.27 -0.98 -2.54
N PRO A 117 8.14 -1.74 -1.87
CA PRO A 117 8.01 -3.18 -1.79
C PRO A 117 6.69 -3.56 -1.09
N VAL A 118 5.99 -4.55 -1.63
CA VAL A 118 4.67 -4.99 -1.13
C VAL A 118 4.74 -6.40 -0.54
N PHE A 119 3.84 -6.71 0.41
CA PHE A 119 3.83 -8.01 1.08
C PHE A 119 3.41 -9.18 0.18
N SER A 120 2.50 -8.95 -0.79
CA SER A 120 1.91 -10.01 -1.64
C SER A 120 2.90 -10.87 -2.43
N GLU A 121 4.11 -10.40 -2.63
CA GLU A 121 5.13 -11.06 -3.43
C GLU A 121 6.24 -11.70 -2.56
N ARG A 122 6.01 -11.79 -1.24
CA ARG A 122 6.99 -12.27 -0.28
C ARG A 122 6.62 -13.64 0.25
N SER A 123 7.64 -14.46 0.47
CA SER A 123 7.47 -15.71 1.20
C SER A 123 7.29 -15.45 2.71
N ALA A 124 6.76 -16.44 3.43
CA ALA A 124 6.68 -16.35 4.89
C ALA A 124 8.06 -16.10 5.51
N ALA A 125 9.11 -16.73 4.98
CA ALA A 125 10.47 -16.56 5.48
C ALA A 125 11.02 -15.12 5.29
N ASP A 126 10.53 -14.37 4.29
CA ASP A 126 10.91 -12.98 4.11
C ASP A 126 10.21 -12.04 5.11
N LEU A 127 9.08 -12.47 5.67
CA LEU A 127 8.29 -11.72 6.66
C LEU A 127 8.68 -12.07 8.11
N ASP A 128 9.35 -13.19 8.35
CA ASP A 128 9.76 -13.62 9.69
C ASP A 128 10.52 -12.54 10.47
N PRO A 129 11.53 -11.81 9.91
CA PRO A 129 12.21 -10.75 10.64
C PRO A 129 11.29 -9.60 11.07
N LEU A 130 10.25 -9.28 10.29
CA LEU A 130 9.26 -8.25 10.64
C LEU A 130 8.35 -8.75 11.77
N LEU A 131 7.89 -10.00 11.71
CA LEU A 131 7.04 -10.62 12.73
C LEU A 131 7.79 -10.78 14.07
N ASP A 132 9.06 -11.19 14.01
CA ASP A 132 9.92 -11.32 15.18
C ASP A 132 10.14 -9.93 15.82
N ALA A 133 10.45 -8.91 15.03
CA ALA A 133 10.62 -7.55 15.51
C ALA A 133 9.32 -6.97 16.09
N MET A 134 8.16 -7.27 15.49
CA MET A 134 6.85 -6.88 16.05
C MET A 134 6.63 -7.54 17.41
N THR A 135 6.91 -8.84 17.52
CA THR A 135 6.73 -9.60 18.76
C THR A 135 7.62 -9.03 19.85
N GLU A 136 8.91 -8.84 19.57
CA GLU A 136 9.86 -8.27 20.52
C GLU A 136 9.46 -6.84 20.93
N LEU A 137 9.01 -6.02 19.98
CA LEU A 137 8.57 -4.66 20.26
C LEU A 137 7.34 -4.62 21.17
N LEU A 138 6.37 -5.54 20.95
CA LEU A 138 5.20 -5.67 21.82
C LEU A 138 5.59 -6.08 23.24
N GLU A 139 6.57 -6.98 23.40
CA GLU A 139 7.11 -7.37 24.72
C GLU A 139 7.81 -6.21 25.42
N VAL A 140 8.65 -5.44 24.69
CA VAL A 140 9.35 -4.26 25.21
C VAL A 140 8.36 -3.20 25.69
N LEU A 141 7.33 -2.91 24.90
CA LEU A 141 6.29 -1.95 25.27
C LEU A 141 5.43 -2.46 26.44
N GLY A 142 5.12 -3.74 26.45
CA GLY A 142 4.43 -4.40 27.57
C GLY A 142 5.23 -4.30 28.88
N GLY A 143 6.54 -4.51 28.82
CA GLY A 143 7.46 -4.31 29.96
C GLY A 143 7.52 -2.87 30.45
N ALA A 144 7.26 -1.90 29.58
CA ALA A 144 7.14 -0.47 29.92
C ALA A 144 5.73 -0.10 30.45
N GLY A 145 4.82 -1.07 30.59
CA GLY A 145 3.46 -0.86 31.11
C GLY A 145 2.46 -0.39 30.08
N VAL A 146 2.76 -0.54 28.79
CA VAL A 146 1.88 -0.16 27.69
C VAL A 146 1.42 -1.39 26.91
N ALA A 147 0.10 -1.60 26.84
CA ALA A 147 -0.50 -2.62 26.01
C ALA A 147 -0.60 -2.12 24.56
N ALA A 148 0.42 -2.40 23.77
CA ALA A 148 0.40 -2.13 22.35
C ALA A 148 -0.29 -3.27 21.58
N PHE A 149 -0.80 -2.96 20.40
CA PHE A 149 -1.55 -3.89 19.56
C PHE A 149 -1.36 -3.54 18.08
N PRO A 150 -1.50 -4.50 17.14
CA PRO A 150 -1.56 -4.20 15.72
C PRO A 150 -2.67 -3.20 15.40
N ALA A 151 -2.38 -2.19 14.59
CA ALA A 151 -3.31 -1.12 14.26
C ALA A 151 -3.52 -1.01 12.74
N TYR A 152 -4.46 -0.18 12.31
CA TYR A 152 -4.73 0.20 10.92
C TYR A 152 -4.69 -0.96 9.93
N GLY A 153 -3.81 -0.91 8.92
CA GLY A 153 -3.67 -1.93 7.88
C GLY A 153 -3.27 -3.29 8.43
N THR A 154 -2.38 -3.32 9.39
CA THR A 154 -1.90 -4.54 10.05
C THR A 154 -3.01 -5.27 10.79
N LEU A 155 -3.83 -4.55 11.58
CA LEU A 155 -4.99 -5.14 12.25
C LEU A 155 -6.04 -5.61 11.24
N LEU A 156 -6.29 -4.80 10.20
CA LEU A 156 -7.29 -5.14 9.18
C LEU A 156 -6.88 -6.42 8.43
N GLY A 157 -5.62 -6.57 8.06
CA GLY A 157 -5.08 -7.77 7.42
C GLY A 157 -5.23 -9.00 8.33
N ALA A 158 -4.80 -8.90 9.58
CA ALA A 158 -4.91 -9.99 10.55
C ALA A 158 -6.36 -10.47 10.75
N VAL A 159 -7.34 -9.54 10.82
CA VAL A 159 -8.76 -9.90 11.05
C VAL A 159 -9.42 -10.43 9.77
N ARG A 160 -9.08 -9.89 8.61
CA ARG A 160 -9.78 -10.16 7.35
C ARG A 160 -9.16 -11.30 6.55
N GLU A 161 -7.85 -11.38 6.54
CA GLU A 161 -7.08 -12.29 5.69
C GLU A 161 -6.27 -13.32 6.50
N GLY A 162 -6.10 -13.09 7.79
CA GLY A 162 -5.24 -13.91 8.65
C GLY A 162 -3.75 -13.68 8.39
N ASP A 163 -3.41 -12.57 7.68
CA ASP A 163 -2.08 -12.23 7.22
C ASP A 163 -1.95 -10.71 7.07
N PHE A 164 -0.79 -10.20 6.65
CA PHE A 164 -0.64 -8.83 6.22
C PHE A 164 -1.46 -8.55 4.95
N LEU A 165 -1.92 -7.30 4.79
CA LEU A 165 -2.52 -6.89 3.53
C LEU A 165 -1.47 -6.93 2.43
N GLY A 166 -1.70 -7.72 1.38
CA GLY A 166 -0.74 -7.97 0.31
C GLY A 166 -0.20 -6.72 -0.40
N HIS A 167 -0.93 -5.62 -0.34
CA HIS A 167 -0.55 -4.33 -0.95
C HIS A 167 0.05 -3.33 0.03
N ASP A 168 0.18 -3.70 1.30
CA ASP A 168 0.84 -2.87 2.31
C ASP A 168 2.35 -3.08 2.29
N SER A 169 3.09 -2.14 2.84
CA SER A 169 4.56 -2.11 2.82
C SER A 169 5.18 -1.89 4.19
N ASP A 170 4.38 -1.57 5.18
CA ASP A 170 4.74 -1.28 6.56
C ASP A 170 3.77 -2.00 7.51
N ALA A 171 4.14 -2.10 8.76
CA ALA A 171 3.25 -2.60 9.80
C ALA A 171 3.04 -1.51 10.85
N ASP A 172 1.79 -1.39 11.29
CA ASP A 172 1.38 -0.39 12.25
C ASP A 172 1.11 -1.01 13.62
N LEU A 173 1.62 -0.40 14.67
CA LEU A 173 1.27 -0.67 16.05
C LEU A 173 0.63 0.56 16.68
N GLY A 174 -0.32 0.34 17.56
CA GLY A 174 -0.97 1.39 18.34
C GLY A 174 -1.02 1.06 19.80
N TYR A 175 -1.23 2.08 20.63
CA TYR A 175 -1.54 1.88 22.05
C TYR A 175 -2.54 2.95 22.52
N VAL A 176 -3.24 2.65 23.60
CA VAL A 176 -4.12 3.61 24.26
C VAL A 176 -3.38 4.18 25.48
N SER A 177 -3.05 5.47 25.42
CA SER A 177 -2.44 6.17 26.54
C SER A 177 -3.43 6.31 27.69
N SER A 178 -2.95 6.10 28.90
CA SER A 178 -3.69 6.40 30.14
C SER A 178 -3.59 7.88 30.57
N ARG A 179 -2.80 8.69 29.84
CA ARG A 179 -2.60 10.12 30.15
C ARG A 179 -3.80 10.94 29.70
N SER A 180 -4.11 11.98 30.45
CA SER A 180 -5.30 12.81 30.23
C SER A 180 -5.02 14.13 29.52
N THR A 181 -3.74 14.55 29.44
CA THR A 181 -3.38 15.81 28.78
C THR A 181 -2.55 15.54 27.51
N PRO A 182 -2.69 16.35 26.44
CA PRO A 182 -1.87 16.19 25.24
C PRO A 182 -0.36 16.23 25.48
N VAL A 183 0.08 17.07 26.42
CA VAL A 183 1.50 17.19 26.78
C VAL A 183 2.03 15.92 27.42
N ASP A 184 1.26 15.29 28.30
CA ASP A 184 1.67 14.06 28.96
C ASP A 184 1.66 12.86 28.00
N VAL A 185 0.71 12.81 27.05
CA VAL A 185 0.70 11.81 25.97
C VAL A 185 1.96 11.96 25.11
N ILE A 186 2.32 13.17 24.72
CA ILE A 186 3.55 13.44 23.96
C ILE A 186 4.79 13.00 24.77
N ARG A 187 4.87 13.36 26.03
CA ARG A 187 5.97 12.97 26.92
C ARG A 187 6.09 11.44 27.03
N GLU A 188 4.99 10.75 27.24
CA GLU A 188 4.92 9.29 27.26
C GLU A 188 5.44 8.68 25.95
N SER A 189 5.02 9.20 24.80
CA SER A 189 5.51 8.74 23.48
C SER A 189 7.04 8.90 23.34
N PHE A 190 7.63 9.98 23.86
CA PHE A 190 9.08 10.14 23.86
C PHE A 190 9.79 9.21 24.87
N GLU A 191 9.15 8.88 25.99
CA GLU A 191 9.64 7.91 26.95
C GLU A 191 9.66 6.51 26.36
N LEU A 192 8.57 6.11 25.70
CA LEU A 192 8.47 4.82 25.01
C LEU A 192 9.51 4.69 23.89
N GLN A 193 9.74 5.74 23.09
CA GLN A 193 10.81 5.71 22.10
C GLN A 193 12.20 5.48 22.73
N ARG A 194 12.48 6.07 23.89
CA ARG A 194 13.76 5.82 24.59
C ARG A 194 13.87 4.38 25.09
N VAL A 195 12.78 3.81 25.58
CA VAL A 195 12.73 2.40 26.01
C VAL A 195 13.00 1.48 24.82
N VAL A 196 12.34 1.70 23.71
CA VAL A 196 12.51 0.93 22.47
C VAL A 196 13.94 1.07 21.92
N ALA A 197 14.50 2.27 21.94
CA ALA A 197 15.89 2.48 21.53
C ALA A 197 16.90 1.81 22.49
N ALA A 198 16.63 1.80 23.79
CA ALA A 198 17.47 1.13 24.80
C ALA A 198 17.41 -0.41 24.66
N ALA A 199 16.32 -0.96 24.11
CA ALA A 199 16.20 -2.38 23.77
C ALA A 199 16.99 -2.76 22.49
N GLY A 200 17.61 -1.80 21.81
CA GLY A 200 18.46 -2.04 20.64
C GLY A 200 17.82 -1.69 19.29
N PHE A 201 16.56 -1.28 19.28
CA PHE A 201 15.90 -0.89 18.04
C PHE A 201 16.37 0.46 17.52
N ARG A 202 16.52 0.57 16.21
CA ARG A 202 16.76 1.84 15.54
C ARG A 202 15.44 2.56 15.35
N THR A 203 15.29 3.76 15.90
CA THR A 203 14.04 4.52 15.87
C THR A 203 14.18 5.85 15.15
N TYR A 204 13.10 6.29 14.52
CA TYR A 204 13.00 7.60 13.87
C TYR A 204 11.68 8.27 14.23
N ARG A 205 11.71 9.52 14.66
CA ARG A 205 10.50 10.23 15.09
C ARG A 205 9.90 11.06 13.96
N TYR A 206 8.59 10.90 13.78
CA TYR A 206 7.81 11.69 12.83
C TYR A 206 7.14 12.90 13.47
N SER A 207 6.60 12.72 14.68
CA SER A 207 5.83 13.75 15.37
C SER A 207 5.89 13.58 16.89
N GLY A 208 5.16 14.43 17.62
CA GLY A 208 5.00 14.26 19.08
C GLY A 208 4.33 12.95 19.48
N LEU A 209 3.58 12.31 18.59
CA LEU A 209 2.76 11.13 18.89
C LEU A 209 3.20 9.86 18.14
N ALA A 210 4.09 9.97 17.16
CA ALA A 210 4.46 8.84 16.31
C ALA A 210 5.97 8.77 16.10
N PHE A 211 6.50 7.56 16.17
CA PHE A 211 7.85 7.19 15.75
C PHE A 211 7.80 5.83 15.07
N ARG A 212 8.74 5.61 14.18
CA ARG A 212 8.94 4.31 13.55
C ARG A 212 10.14 3.57 14.12
N VAL A 213 10.12 2.27 13.92
CA VAL A 213 11.23 1.34 14.16
C VAL A 213 11.68 0.78 12.83
N ASP A 214 12.97 0.84 12.56
CA ASP A 214 13.57 0.25 11.35
C ASP A 214 13.87 -1.23 11.62
N VAL A 215 13.35 -2.11 10.75
CA VAL A 215 13.62 -3.56 10.75
C VAL A 215 14.41 -3.91 9.49
N VAL A 216 15.56 -4.55 9.65
CA VAL A 216 16.36 -5.02 8.52
C VAL A 216 15.96 -6.44 8.19
N GLU A 217 15.50 -6.66 6.97
CA GLU A 217 15.11 -7.97 6.46
C GLU A 217 16.31 -8.83 6.03
N ALA A 218 16.07 -10.09 5.76
CA ALA A 218 17.12 -11.06 5.38
C ALA A 218 17.85 -10.66 4.08
N ASP A 219 17.18 -9.96 3.18
CA ASP A 219 17.74 -9.43 1.92
C ASP A 219 18.50 -8.10 2.09
N GLY A 220 18.55 -7.56 3.33
CA GLY A 220 19.16 -6.28 3.66
C GLY A 220 18.24 -5.06 3.41
N ALA A 221 17.03 -5.26 2.95
CA ALA A 221 16.04 -4.20 2.85
C ALA A 221 15.61 -3.72 4.25
N THR A 222 15.18 -2.46 4.36
CA THR A 222 14.67 -1.91 5.61
C THR A 222 13.15 -1.72 5.49
N ARG A 223 12.42 -2.32 6.42
CA ARG A 223 10.99 -2.07 6.63
C ARG A 223 10.76 -1.26 7.89
N PHE A 224 9.51 -0.84 8.03
CA PHE A 224 9.13 0.04 9.12
C PHE A 224 8.00 -0.59 9.94
N LEU A 225 8.12 -0.44 11.26
CA LEU A 225 7.03 -0.57 12.21
C LEU A 225 6.70 0.85 12.71
N ASP A 226 5.50 1.32 12.43
CA ASP A 226 5.02 2.65 12.80
C ASP A 226 4.12 2.62 14.03
#